data_e186b2336d63bed0c3e76bcb69eed3d1
#
_entry.id   e186b2336d63bed0c3e76bcb69eed3d1
#
_cell.length_a   1.000
_cell.length_b   1.000
_cell.length_c   1.000
_cell.angle_alpha   90.00
_cell.angle_beta   90.00
_cell.angle_gamma   90.00
#
_symmetry.space_group_name_H-M   'P 1'
#
loop_
_entity.id
_entity.type
_entity.pdbx_description
1 polymer ?
#
loop_
_entity_poly.entity_id
_entity_poly.type
_entity_poly.pdbx_seq_one_letter_code
_entity_poly.pdbx_strand_id
1 'polypeptide(L)'
;STLDRSSAASDVYKRQSKDYDELFAHKSYVVKHNGVVYHFYCAVNDAEQRGIAIATSKPMGRSQVHFPEREVKNRRMVMELDKGWKTWLCDKSAYGQADNAPTVVDIPHNWDDYYGYRQLTHGNLHGTAMYEKIFTLDNSQFPISNSSSGKRYFLRFEGVGTYATITLNGKDFGRHPVGRTTLTLDITEALKQGENK
;
A
#
# COMPACT_ATOMS: atom_id res chain seq x y z
N SER A 1 0.24 36.26 35.77
CA SER A 1 -0.03 34.89 36.23
C SER A 1 0.66 33.92 35.29
N THR A 2 1.70 33.32 35.76
CA THR A 2 2.44 32.27 35.09
C THR A 2 1.49 31.05 35.03
N LEU A 3 0.96 30.77 33.87
CA LEU A 3 0.26 29.51 33.62
C LEU A 3 1.29 28.40 33.85
N ASP A 4 1.08 27.65 34.89
CA ASP A 4 1.88 26.50 35.26
C ASP A 4 1.79 25.45 34.13
N ARG A 5 2.87 25.36 33.34
CA ARG A 5 2.98 24.41 32.26
C ARG A 5 2.94 22.95 32.74
N SER A 6 3.15 22.70 34.01
CA SER A 6 3.10 21.37 34.59
C SER A 6 1.68 20.84 34.75
N SER A 7 0.70 21.72 35.01
CA SER A 7 -0.70 21.29 35.11
C SER A 7 -1.33 20.95 33.75
N ALA A 8 -0.93 21.66 32.69
CA ALA A 8 -1.40 21.36 31.33
C ALA A 8 -0.85 20.03 30.80
N ALA A 9 0.37 19.65 31.18
CA ALA A 9 0.96 18.38 30.80
C ALA A 9 0.33 17.18 31.53
N SER A 10 -0.08 17.38 32.79
CA SER A 10 -0.72 16.31 33.56
C SER A 10 -2.15 16.01 33.12
N ASP A 11 -2.86 16.98 32.54
CA ASP A 11 -4.21 16.78 32.02
C ASP A 11 -4.25 15.98 30.70
N VAL A 12 -3.17 15.96 29.97
CA VAL A 12 -3.07 15.20 28.70
C VAL A 12 -3.04 13.68 28.95
N TYR A 13 -2.67 13.26 30.16
CA TYR A 13 -2.54 11.84 30.54
C TYR A 13 -3.59 11.37 31.53
N LYS A 14 -4.52 12.22 31.95
CA LYS A 14 -5.61 11.78 32.80
C LYS A 14 -6.63 10.97 32.04
N ARG A 15 -7.07 9.87 32.64
CA ARG A 15 -8.25 9.15 32.17
C ARG A 15 -9.40 10.13 31.97
N GLN A 16 -9.96 10.09 30.78
CA GLN A 16 -11.15 10.84 30.45
C GLN A 16 -12.39 10.04 30.87
N SER A 17 -13.52 10.71 31.00
CA SER A 17 -14.77 10.05 31.45
C SER A 17 -15.62 9.51 30.30
N LYS A 18 -15.06 9.38 29.13
CA LYS A 18 -15.75 8.90 27.92
C LYS A 18 -15.26 7.53 27.52
N ASP A 19 -16.15 6.66 27.15
CA ASP A 19 -15.88 5.28 26.78
C ASP A 19 -14.84 5.11 25.65
N TYR A 20 -14.61 6.16 24.86
CA TYR A 20 -13.66 6.11 23.76
C TYR A 20 -12.25 6.65 24.09
N ASP A 21 -12.08 7.30 25.25
CA ASP A 21 -10.80 7.90 25.66
C ASP A 21 -10.41 7.60 27.13
N GLU A 22 -10.96 6.53 27.68
CA GLU A 22 -10.75 6.15 29.09
C GLU A 22 -9.30 5.85 29.42
N LEU A 23 -8.54 5.25 28.51
CA LEU A 23 -7.18 4.83 28.78
C LEU A 23 -6.19 5.96 28.51
N PHE A 24 -6.24 6.57 27.32
CA PHE A 24 -5.34 7.66 26.92
C PHE A 24 -6.03 8.69 26.02
N ALA A 25 -5.66 9.96 26.25
CA ALA A 25 -5.88 11.07 25.34
C ALA A 25 -4.53 11.77 25.07
N HIS A 26 -3.96 11.64 23.88
CA HIS A 26 -2.63 12.14 23.55
C HIS A 26 -2.50 12.62 22.10
N LYS A 27 -1.34 13.18 21.73
CA LYS A 27 -1.04 13.74 20.38
C LYS A 27 -2.05 14.82 19.97
N SER A 28 -2.17 15.81 20.82
CA SER A 28 -3.11 16.93 20.66
C SER A 28 -2.73 17.84 19.48
N TYR A 29 -3.73 18.24 18.71
CA TYR A 29 -3.64 19.28 17.72
C TYR A 29 -4.82 20.24 17.86
N VAL A 30 -4.54 21.53 17.97
CA VAL A 30 -5.56 22.57 18.24
C VAL A 30 -5.66 23.55 17.09
N VAL A 31 -6.86 23.76 16.62
CA VAL A 31 -7.18 24.75 15.57
C VAL A 31 -8.27 25.67 16.08
N LYS A 32 -8.13 26.98 15.79
CA LYS A 32 -9.19 27.95 16.01
C LYS A 32 -9.78 28.38 14.66
N HIS A 33 -11.06 28.21 14.50
CA HIS A 33 -11.79 28.61 13.29
C HIS A 33 -13.14 29.22 13.66
N ASN A 34 -13.51 30.36 13.09
CA ASN A 34 -14.76 31.06 13.31
C ASN A 34 -15.13 31.23 14.80
N GLY A 35 -14.13 31.54 15.64
CA GLY A 35 -14.32 31.76 17.08
C GLY A 35 -14.59 30.49 17.90
N VAL A 36 -14.41 29.32 17.30
CA VAL A 36 -14.47 28.01 17.96
C VAL A 36 -13.06 27.42 17.99
N VAL A 37 -12.68 26.85 19.12
CA VAL A 37 -11.47 26.06 19.26
C VAL A 37 -11.83 24.59 19.08
N TYR A 38 -11.11 23.91 18.20
CA TYR A 38 -11.22 22.48 17.92
C TYR A 38 -9.94 21.81 18.41
N HIS A 39 -10.09 20.86 19.30
CA HIS A 39 -8.99 20.08 19.84
C HIS A 39 -9.12 18.64 19.34
N PHE A 40 -8.25 18.26 18.43
CA PHE A 40 -8.13 16.90 17.93
C PHE A 40 -7.12 16.15 18.78
N TYR A 41 -7.41 14.93 19.14
CA TYR A 41 -6.49 14.09 19.89
C TYR A 41 -6.68 12.61 19.58
N CYS A 42 -5.65 11.83 19.81
CA CYS A 42 -5.73 10.38 19.74
C CYS A 42 -6.38 9.86 21.01
N ALA A 43 -7.52 9.25 20.89
CA ALA A 43 -8.27 8.62 21.96
C ALA A 43 -7.98 7.11 21.97
N VAL A 44 -7.84 6.53 23.16
CA VAL A 44 -7.64 5.09 23.35
C VAL A 44 -8.58 4.63 24.46
N ASN A 45 -9.41 3.66 24.20
CA ASN A 45 -10.31 3.07 25.19
C ASN A 45 -9.66 1.90 25.95
N ASP A 46 -10.36 1.37 26.93
CA ASP A 46 -9.87 0.24 27.75
C ASP A 46 -9.67 -1.05 26.93
N ALA A 47 -10.29 -1.18 25.77
CA ALA A 47 -10.07 -2.28 24.82
C ALA A 47 -8.88 -2.04 23.87
N GLU A 48 -8.05 -1.01 24.14
CA GLU A 48 -6.91 -0.57 23.34
C GLU A 48 -7.25 -0.15 21.90
N GLN A 49 -8.51 0.05 21.60
CA GLN A 49 -8.93 0.59 20.32
C GLN A 49 -8.55 2.07 20.24
N ARG A 50 -8.06 2.49 19.07
CA ARG A 50 -7.55 3.84 18.84
C ARG A 50 -8.38 4.57 17.80
N GLY A 51 -8.61 5.86 18.05
CA GLY A 51 -9.34 6.74 17.14
C GLY A 51 -8.89 8.19 17.30
N ILE A 52 -9.40 9.04 16.42
CA ILE A 52 -9.25 10.49 16.57
C ILE A 52 -10.54 11.01 17.16
N ALA A 53 -10.44 11.64 18.32
CA ALA A 53 -11.52 12.35 18.97
C ALA A 53 -11.39 13.86 18.78
N ILE A 54 -12.47 14.58 18.94
CA ILE A 54 -12.53 16.04 18.86
C ILE A 54 -13.28 16.60 20.08
N ALA A 55 -12.65 17.58 20.73
CA ALA A 55 -13.31 18.43 21.71
C ALA A 55 -13.44 19.85 21.16
N THR A 56 -14.50 20.54 21.49
CA THR A 56 -14.76 21.90 20.99
C THR A 56 -15.11 22.86 22.12
N SER A 57 -14.71 24.13 21.96
CA SER A 57 -14.96 25.19 22.97
C SER A 57 -16.42 25.69 22.98
N LYS A 58 -17.20 25.33 21.99
CA LYS A 58 -18.65 25.62 21.95
C LYS A 58 -19.39 24.32 21.69
N PRO A 59 -20.62 24.17 22.23
CA PRO A 59 -21.45 23.02 21.90
C PRO A 59 -21.65 22.95 20.39
N MET A 60 -21.14 21.89 19.77
CA MET A 60 -21.55 21.52 18.43
C MET A 60 -22.80 20.66 18.59
N GLY A 61 -23.90 21.11 18.00
CA GLY A 61 -25.10 20.27 17.95
C GLY A 61 -24.70 18.89 17.41
N ARG A 62 -25.14 17.83 18.07
CA ARG A 62 -24.98 16.46 17.57
C ARG A 62 -25.82 16.32 16.29
N SER A 63 -25.30 16.79 15.17
CA SER A 63 -25.75 16.25 13.90
C SER A 63 -25.12 14.87 13.80
N GLN A 64 -25.90 13.82 13.84
CA GLN A 64 -25.46 12.57 13.26
C GLN A 64 -25.10 12.91 11.82
N VAL A 65 -23.81 12.84 11.52
CA VAL A 65 -23.39 12.86 10.13
C VAL A 65 -23.95 11.56 9.55
N HIS A 66 -25.11 11.66 8.93
CA HIS A 66 -25.56 10.64 8.00
C HIS A 66 -24.54 10.74 6.85
N PHE A 67 -23.58 9.85 6.87
CA PHE A 67 -22.87 9.54 5.64
C PHE A 67 -23.96 8.96 4.73
N PRO A 68 -24.34 9.64 3.64
CA PRO A 68 -25.21 9.01 2.67
C PRO A 68 -24.54 7.68 2.35
N GLU A 69 -25.30 6.60 2.42
CA GLU A 69 -24.84 5.34 1.86
C GLU A 69 -24.39 5.70 0.45
N ARG A 70 -23.08 5.88 0.30
CA ARG A 70 -22.52 5.98 -1.02
C ARG A 70 -22.87 4.64 -1.64
N GLU A 71 -23.87 4.64 -2.53
CA GLU A 71 -23.88 3.62 -3.54
C GLU A 71 -22.49 3.64 -4.15
N VAL A 72 -21.65 2.71 -3.72
CA VAL A 72 -20.30 2.57 -4.24
C VAL A 72 -20.46 1.93 -5.61
N LYS A 73 -21.01 2.74 -6.53
CA LYS A 73 -21.17 2.35 -7.95
C LYS A 73 -19.84 2.00 -8.61
N ASN A 74 -18.75 2.39 -7.98
CA ASN A 74 -17.38 2.13 -8.47
C ASN A 74 -16.54 1.49 -7.38
N ARG A 75 -16.80 0.25 -7.03
CA ARG A 75 -15.85 -0.53 -6.21
C ARG A 75 -14.57 -0.70 -7.03
N ARG A 76 -13.44 -0.21 -6.49
CA ARG A 76 -12.13 -0.63 -6.99
C ARG A 76 -12.07 -2.14 -6.84
N MET A 77 -11.91 -2.83 -7.96
CA MET A 77 -11.65 -4.26 -7.95
C MET A 77 -10.14 -4.47 -7.93
N VAL A 78 -9.69 -5.45 -7.17
CA VAL A 78 -8.29 -5.83 -7.06
C VAL A 78 -8.19 -7.31 -7.42
N MET A 79 -7.22 -7.63 -8.26
CA MET A 79 -6.83 -9.01 -8.57
C MET A 79 -5.38 -9.18 -8.12
N GLU A 80 -5.17 -10.10 -7.21
CA GLU A 80 -3.84 -10.46 -6.74
C GLU A 80 -3.12 -11.33 -7.78
N LEU A 81 -1.87 -10.98 -8.07
CA LEU A 81 -1.04 -11.68 -9.04
C LEU A 81 0.19 -12.32 -8.41
N ASP A 82 0.17 -12.58 -7.10
CA ASP A 82 1.33 -12.99 -6.33
C ASP A 82 1.77 -14.43 -6.56
N LYS A 83 0.91 -15.26 -7.15
CA LYS A 83 1.14 -16.69 -7.28
C LYS A 83 1.61 -17.12 -8.67
N GLY A 84 2.49 -18.12 -8.72
CA GLY A 84 2.83 -18.84 -9.93
C GLY A 84 3.56 -18.02 -10.98
N TRP A 85 4.56 -17.25 -10.59
CA TRP A 85 5.48 -16.58 -11.51
C TRP A 85 6.58 -17.51 -11.98
N LYS A 86 6.86 -17.53 -13.26
CA LYS A 86 8.09 -18.14 -13.79
C LYS A 86 9.23 -17.16 -13.66
N THR A 87 10.37 -17.63 -13.18
CA THR A 87 11.56 -16.80 -13.02
C THR A 87 12.82 -17.54 -13.38
N TRP A 88 13.81 -16.82 -13.93
CA TRP A 88 15.13 -17.32 -14.26
C TRP A 88 16.15 -16.17 -14.27
N LEU A 89 17.41 -16.49 -14.05
CA LEU A 89 18.51 -15.53 -14.17
C LEU A 89 18.90 -15.34 -15.64
N CYS A 90 19.08 -14.08 -16.04
CA CYS A 90 19.54 -13.76 -17.40
C CYS A 90 21.05 -13.90 -17.55
N ASP A 91 21.81 -13.73 -16.49
CA ASP A 91 23.26 -13.70 -16.49
C ASP A 91 23.84 -14.98 -15.88
N LYS A 92 24.54 -15.75 -16.69
CA LYS A 92 25.21 -17.00 -16.28
C LYS A 92 26.47 -16.77 -15.46
N SER A 93 27.03 -15.57 -15.50
CA SER A 93 28.36 -15.32 -15.01
C SER A 93 28.44 -15.07 -13.51
N ALA A 94 27.36 -14.69 -12.89
CA ALA A 94 27.44 -14.18 -11.53
C ALA A 94 27.79 -15.24 -10.48
N TYR A 95 27.46 -16.53 -10.68
CA TYR A 95 27.67 -17.56 -9.64
C TYR A 95 27.92 -18.99 -10.14
N GLY A 96 28.34 -19.21 -11.38
CA GLY A 96 28.87 -20.52 -11.84
C GLY A 96 27.88 -21.69 -11.87
N GLN A 97 26.63 -21.50 -11.46
CA GLN A 97 25.61 -22.54 -11.39
C GLN A 97 24.26 -22.04 -11.89
N ALA A 98 24.25 -21.39 -13.02
CA ALA A 98 22.95 -21.06 -13.62
C ALA A 98 22.40 -22.29 -14.34
N ASP A 99 21.69 -23.10 -13.62
CA ASP A 99 20.62 -23.87 -14.24
C ASP A 99 19.56 -22.85 -14.66
N ASN A 100 19.61 -22.43 -15.92
CA ASN A 100 18.73 -21.39 -16.46
C ASN A 100 17.31 -21.92 -16.72
N ALA A 101 16.97 -23.08 -16.19
CA ALA A 101 15.63 -23.60 -16.29
C ALA A 101 14.67 -22.69 -15.50
N PRO A 102 13.60 -22.18 -16.12
CA PRO A 102 12.61 -21.39 -15.41
C PRO A 102 12.03 -22.16 -14.23
N THR A 103 12.05 -21.55 -13.05
CA THR A 103 11.40 -22.07 -11.86
C THR A 103 10.10 -21.34 -11.60
N VAL A 104 9.15 -22.00 -10.94
CA VAL A 104 7.88 -21.35 -10.54
C VAL A 104 8.00 -20.93 -9.10
N VAL A 105 7.69 -19.66 -8.84
CA VAL A 105 7.76 -19.04 -7.52
C VAL A 105 6.51 -18.23 -7.23
N ASP A 106 6.25 -18.03 -5.97
CA ASP A 106 5.31 -17.02 -5.51
C ASP A 106 6.08 -15.75 -5.11
N ILE A 107 5.50 -14.59 -5.32
CA ILE A 107 6.06 -13.32 -4.86
C ILE A 107 5.44 -12.92 -3.52
N PRO A 108 6.18 -12.22 -2.64
CA PRO A 108 7.53 -11.72 -2.84
C PRO A 108 8.58 -12.83 -2.91
N HIS A 109 9.51 -12.71 -3.87
CA HIS A 109 10.61 -13.64 -4.08
C HIS A 109 11.94 -12.89 -4.12
N ASN A 110 12.99 -13.51 -3.60
CA ASN A 110 14.33 -12.94 -3.60
C ASN A 110 15.32 -13.97 -4.12
N TRP A 111 16.07 -13.63 -5.16
CA TRP A 111 17.15 -14.46 -5.69
C TRP A 111 18.34 -14.58 -4.74
N ASP A 112 18.54 -13.61 -3.84
CA ASP A 112 19.58 -13.62 -2.83
C ASP A 112 19.29 -14.55 -1.65
N ASP A 113 18.10 -15.09 -1.52
CA ASP A 113 17.67 -15.87 -0.36
C ASP A 113 18.53 -17.11 -0.12
N TYR A 114 19.10 -17.66 -1.20
CA TYR A 114 19.97 -18.84 -1.12
C TYR A 114 21.44 -18.51 -0.99
N TYR A 115 21.91 -17.37 -1.46
CA TYR A 115 23.33 -17.05 -1.61
C TYR A 115 23.80 -15.82 -0.85
N GLY A 116 23.00 -14.78 -0.75
CA GLY A 116 23.37 -13.51 -0.14
C GLY A 116 23.58 -13.57 1.37
N TYR A 117 22.83 -14.40 2.06
CA TYR A 117 22.97 -14.61 3.51
C TYR A 117 23.99 -15.70 3.88
N ARG A 118 24.42 -16.54 2.97
CA ARG A 118 25.45 -17.54 3.21
C ARG A 118 26.82 -16.96 2.95
N GLN A 119 27.24 -16.11 3.73
CA GLN A 119 28.48 -15.45 4.15
C GLN A 119 29.83 -15.85 3.55
N LEU A 120 29.96 -16.78 2.69
CA LEU A 120 31.28 -17.26 2.25
C LEU A 120 31.71 -16.71 0.89
N THR A 121 30.83 -16.01 0.19
CA THR A 121 31.18 -15.36 -1.09
C THR A 121 30.49 -13.98 -1.15
N HIS A 122 31.21 -13.00 -0.73
CA HIS A 122 31.09 -11.57 -0.99
C HIS A 122 29.81 -11.00 -1.57
N GLY A 123 28.84 -10.64 -0.70
CA GLY A 123 27.82 -9.67 -1.04
C GLY A 123 26.59 -10.24 -1.72
N ASN A 124 25.71 -9.33 -2.07
CA ASN A 124 24.43 -9.60 -2.68
C ASN A 124 24.58 -10.06 -4.13
N LEU A 125 23.67 -10.89 -4.60
CA LEU A 125 23.61 -11.28 -6.00
C LEU A 125 23.33 -10.03 -6.87
N HIS A 126 24.31 -9.65 -7.66
CA HIS A 126 24.18 -8.60 -8.66
C HIS A 126 23.92 -9.24 -10.02
N GLY A 127 22.75 -9.06 -10.56
CA GLY A 127 22.38 -9.65 -11.83
C GLY A 127 20.99 -9.22 -12.30
N THR A 128 20.62 -9.72 -13.45
CA THR A 128 19.28 -9.52 -14.01
C THR A 128 18.51 -10.83 -13.96
N ALA A 129 17.33 -10.80 -13.39
CA ALA A 129 16.39 -11.90 -13.39
C ALA A 129 15.13 -11.53 -14.21
N MET A 130 14.60 -12.52 -14.89
CA MET A 130 13.30 -12.41 -15.55
C MET A 130 12.21 -12.98 -14.65
N TYR A 131 11.08 -12.32 -14.69
CA TYR A 131 9.83 -12.78 -14.08
C TYR A 131 8.73 -12.74 -15.12
N GLU A 132 8.06 -13.84 -15.33
CA GLU A 132 6.98 -13.97 -16.29
C GLU A 132 5.73 -14.44 -15.59
N LYS A 133 4.62 -13.73 -15.83
CA LYS A 133 3.30 -14.09 -15.35
C LYS A 133 2.29 -14.13 -16.49
N ILE A 134 1.61 -15.25 -16.61
CA ILE A 134 0.43 -15.36 -17.46
C ILE A 134 -0.80 -15.32 -16.55
N PHE A 135 -1.75 -14.47 -16.89
CA PHE A 135 -3.01 -14.33 -16.16
C PHE A 135 -4.17 -14.11 -17.10
N THR A 136 -5.35 -14.54 -16.70
CA THR A 136 -6.57 -14.45 -17.50
C THR A 136 -7.53 -13.45 -16.89
N LEU A 137 -8.05 -12.54 -17.68
CA LEU A 137 -9.12 -11.64 -17.28
C LEU A 137 -10.47 -12.19 -17.74
N ASP A 138 -11.32 -12.48 -16.76
CA ASP A 138 -12.70 -12.84 -17.01
C ASP A 138 -13.55 -11.57 -17.19
N ASN A 139 -14.31 -11.53 -18.26
CA ASN A 139 -15.20 -10.42 -18.60
C ASN A 139 -16.30 -10.18 -17.54
N SER A 140 -16.68 -11.20 -16.79
CA SER A 140 -17.67 -11.07 -15.72
C SER A 140 -17.13 -10.26 -14.53
N GLN A 141 -15.85 -10.38 -14.23
CA GLN A 141 -15.20 -9.69 -13.11
C GLN A 141 -14.47 -8.42 -13.57
N PHE A 142 -13.74 -8.50 -14.67
CA PHE A 142 -12.96 -7.41 -15.23
C PHE A 142 -13.36 -7.12 -16.66
N PRO A 143 -14.53 -6.50 -16.90
CA PRO A 143 -14.95 -6.21 -18.24
C PRO A 143 -14.04 -5.14 -18.87
N ILE A 144 -13.18 -5.54 -19.79
CA ILE A 144 -12.44 -4.60 -20.63
C ILE A 144 -13.43 -4.13 -21.69
N SER A 145 -14.16 -3.09 -21.37
CA SER A 145 -14.97 -2.37 -22.37
C SER A 145 -14.07 -1.34 -23.03
N ASN A 146 -14.13 -1.31 -24.34
CA ASN A 146 -13.44 -0.33 -25.19
C ASN A 146 -13.56 1.07 -24.59
N SER A 147 -12.59 1.91 -24.83
CA SER A 147 -12.28 3.24 -24.28
C SER A 147 -13.43 4.19 -23.93
N SER A 148 -14.66 3.83 -24.22
CA SER A 148 -15.88 4.60 -23.90
C SER A 148 -16.43 4.37 -22.49
N SER A 149 -15.97 3.37 -21.75
CA SER A 149 -16.55 3.04 -20.42
C SER A 149 -15.96 3.83 -19.24
N GLY A 150 -14.91 4.62 -19.48
CA GLY A 150 -14.24 5.38 -18.45
C GLY A 150 -13.52 4.53 -17.38
N LYS A 151 -13.43 3.21 -17.55
CA LYS A 151 -12.68 2.34 -16.65
C LYS A 151 -11.19 2.38 -16.96
N ARG A 152 -10.38 2.40 -15.92
CA ARG A 152 -8.93 2.35 -16.04
C ARG A 152 -8.39 1.18 -15.24
N TYR A 153 -7.33 0.58 -15.74
CA TYR A 153 -6.65 -0.57 -15.14
C TYR A 153 -5.22 -0.21 -14.81
N PHE A 154 -4.81 -0.55 -13.61
CA PHE A 154 -3.50 -0.23 -13.10
C PHE A 154 -2.80 -1.49 -12.61
N LEU A 155 -1.56 -1.67 -13.03
CA LEU A 155 -0.67 -2.66 -12.46
C LEU A 155 0.13 -1.98 -11.35
N ARG A 156 0.07 -2.56 -10.16
CA ARG A 156 0.75 -2.03 -8.98
C ARG A 156 1.75 -3.03 -8.45
N PHE A 157 3.00 -2.59 -8.35
CA PHE A 157 4.06 -3.28 -7.64
C PHE A 157 4.34 -2.57 -6.33
N GLU A 158 4.35 -3.28 -5.22
CA GLU A 158 4.64 -2.69 -3.92
C GLU A 158 6.14 -2.45 -3.70
N GLY A 159 6.97 -3.20 -4.39
CA GLY A 159 8.41 -2.99 -4.46
C GLY A 159 9.06 -3.94 -5.45
N VAL A 160 10.04 -3.47 -6.21
CA VAL A 160 10.88 -4.27 -7.09
C VAL A 160 12.31 -3.74 -7.00
N GLY A 161 13.19 -4.51 -6.41
CA GLY A 161 14.58 -4.06 -6.24
C GLY A 161 15.49 -4.55 -7.37
N THR A 162 16.30 -3.68 -7.98
CA THR A 162 16.38 -2.22 -7.78
C THR A 162 15.84 -1.47 -8.98
N TYR A 163 15.86 -2.10 -10.13
CA TYR A 163 15.34 -1.58 -11.40
C TYR A 163 14.41 -2.62 -12.00
N ALA A 164 13.29 -2.20 -12.54
CA ALA A 164 12.36 -3.05 -13.26
C ALA A 164 12.13 -2.52 -14.69
N THR A 165 12.26 -3.37 -15.67
CA THR A 165 11.74 -3.14 -17.02
C THR A 165 10.48 -3.98 -17.16
N ILE A 166 9.36 -3.35 -17.49
CA ILE A 166 8.05 -3.99 -17.44
C ILE A 166 7.46 -3.99 -18.85
N THR A 167 7.02 -5.16 -19.27
CA THR A 167 6.26 -5.34 -20.53
C THR A 167 4.94 -6.04 -20.25
N LEU A 168 3.90 -5.68 -20.99
CA LEU A 168 2.60 -6.35 -20.95
C LEU A 168 2.10 -6.53 -22.37
N ASN A 169 1.86 -7.77 -22.77
CA ASN A 169 1.38 -8.12 -24.12
C ASN A 169 2.25 -7.53 -25.24
N GLY A 170 3.54 -7.39 -25.01
CA GLY A 170 4.51 -6.82 -25.96
C GLY A 170 4.61 -5.29 -25.91
N LYS A 171 3.76 -4.59 -25.16
CA LYS A 171 3.92 -3.15 -24.92
C LYS A 171 4.96 -2.94 -23.80
N ASP A 172 5.98 -2.14 -24.10
CA ASP A 172 7.01 -1.74 -23.13
C ASP A 172 6.56 -0.53 -22.32
N PHE A 173 6.64 -0.63 -21.00
CA PHE A 173 6.36 0.45 -20.05
C PHE A 173 7.63 1.12 -19.54
N GLY A 174 8.78 0.74 -20.06
CA GLY A 174 10.06 1.32 -19.74
C GLY A 174 10.74 0.75 -18.50
N ARG A 175 11.88 1.35 -18.17
CA ARG A 175 12.72 0.98 -17.03
C ARG A 175 12.47 1.92 -15.86
N HIS A 176 12.17 1.38 -14.72
CA HIS A 176 11.81 2.10 -13.50
C HIS A 176 12.80 1.81 -12.36
N PRO A 177 13.36 2.84 -11.70
CA PRO A 177 14.15 2.70 -10.48
C PRO A 177 13.21 2.56 -9.27
N VAL A 178 12.65 1.37 -9.07
CA VAL A 178 11.56 1.18 -8.10
C VAL A 178 12.07 0.99 -6.68
N GLY A 179 13.11 0.17 -6.52
CA GLY A 179 13.65 -0.12 -5.20
C GLY A 179 12.59 -0.65 -4.23
N ARG A 180 12.37 0.07 -3.14
CA ARG A 180 11.40 -0.27 -2.09
C ARG A 180 10.14 0.60 -2.13
N THR A 181 9.90 1.29 -3.21
CA THR A 181 8.75 2.17 -3.38
C THR A 181 7.70 1.52 -4.29
N THR A 182 6.46 1.90 -4.08
CA THR A 182 5.36 1.43 -4.93
C THR A 182 5.45 2.04 -6.32
N LEU A 183 5.35 1.20 -7.34
CA LEU A 183 5.18 1.59 -8.73
C LEU A 183 3.75 1.28 -9.17
N THR A 184 3.10 2.25 -9.80
CA THR A 184 1.77 2.06 -10.39
C THR A 184 1.80 2.47 -11.86
N LEU A 185 1.44 1.56 -12.74
CA LEU A 185 1.41 1.77 -14.18
C LEU A 185 -0.03 1.71 -14.69
N ASP A 186 -0.42 2.66 -15.52
CA ASP A 186 -1.67 2.57 -16.27
C ASP A 186 -1.49 1.61 -17.44
N ILE A 187 -2.14 0.48 -17.36
CA ILE A 187 -2.05 -0.60 -18.35
C ILE A 187 -3.31 -0.73 -19.20
N THR A 188 -4.21 0.23 -19.11
CA THR A 188 -5.55 0.18 -19.73
C THR A 188 -5.50 -0.17 -21.21
N GLU A 189 -4.59 0.44 -21.96
CA GLU A 189 -4.46 0.20 -23.41
C GLU A 189 -3.74 -1.09 -23.79
N ALA A 190 -2.97 -1.67 -22.86
CA ALA A 190 -2.20 -2.88 -23.13
C ALA A 190 -2.92 -4.16 -22.73
N LEU A 191 -3.97 -4.05 -21.89
CA LEU A 191 -4.76 -5.19 -21.46
C LEU A 191 -5.63 -5.74 -22.57
N LYS A 192 -5.78 -7.06 -22.55
CA LYS A 192 -6.68 -7.80 -23.45
C LYS A 192 -7.67 -8.62 -22.61
N GLN A 193 -8.84 -8.85 -23.19
CA GLN A 193 -9.75 -9.84 -22.65
C GLN A 193 -9.15 -11.24 -22.84
N GLY A 194 -9.29 -12.10 -21.84
CA GLY A 194 -8.67 -13.43 -21.85
C GLY A 194 -7.23 -13.38 -21.33
N GLU A 195 -6.34 -14.09 -22.00
CA GLU A 195 -4.95 -14.28 -21.58
C GLU A 195 -4.09 -13.03 -21.80
N ASN A 196 -3.34 -12.69 -20.76
CA ASN A 196 -2.37 -11.59 -20.72
C ASN A 196 -1.03 -12.11 -20.20
N LYS A 197 0.07 -11.53 -20.70
CA LYS A 197 1.42 -11.91 -20.35
C LYS A 197 2.25 -10.69 -19.99
#